data_6787a7aa35cb70e676e83c5523b260c6
#
_entry.id   6787a7aa35cb70e676e83c5523b260c6
#
_cell.length_a   1.000
_cell.length_b   1.000
_cell.length_c   1.000
_cell.angle_alpha   90.00
_cell.angle_beta   90.00
_cell.angle_gamma   90.00
#
_symmetry.space_group_name_H-M   'P 1'
#
loop_
_entity.id
_entity.type
_entity.pdbx_description
1 polymer ?
#
loop_
_entity_poly.entity_id
_entity_poly.type
_entity_poly.pdbx_seq_one_letter_code
_entity_poly.pdbx_strand_id
1 'polypeptide(L)'
;MRLLTLRALLGALIALALLVTPAGARVAPPDLPPPPAADGAQIAAAFAKLSRDTSWQLVQKVPLRFDAYHPEGIVRLGDHYVLSAVQVTEPTQKYQPPGTIIDGTDRTPGKGIAHLIAFDAQGNQLADERVDDGGTIYHPGGLDYDGRDLWLAVAEYRPNKPSIIYRIDPITLVPEEVLRSPDHIGGIVHDTRRHRVLGLNWGSRREYEWKLTGHGAVVKATITNPSHFVDYQDCKYLGRPGGFEDPAMLCSGIATLHHPGPDGQPVNYDLGGVAEVDVTTLRPIDEVPFQEYTDQRQVATRNALDVQVVDGRLRLYLVADDNQSNLLVYEAH
;
A
#
# COMPACT_ATOMS: atom_id res chain seq x y z
N MET A 1 65.34 26.63 60.32
CA MET A 1 65.60 26.08 58.98
C MET A 1 64.73 24.86 58.80
N ARG A 2 63.62 24.97 58.09
CA ARG A 2 62.76 23.84 57.72
C ARG A 2 62.49 23.95 56.21
N LEU A 3 62.97 22.96 55.43
CA LEU A 3 62.76 22.84 54.02
C LEU A 3 61.32 22.38 53.78
N LEU A 4 60.59 23.11 52.95
CA LEU A 4 59.27 22.70 52.37
C LEU A 4 59.55 22.01 51.04
N THR A 5 59.16 20.72 50.95
CA THR A 5 59.18 19.97 49.72
C THR A 5 57.85 20.14 48.98
N LEU A 6 57.95 20.74 47.80
CA LEU A 6 56.81 20.90 46.86
C LEU A 6 56.57 19.60 46.11
N ARG A 7 55.39 18.92 46.30
CA ARG A 7 54.94 17.78 45.48
C ARG A 7 54.12 18.29 44.32
N ALA A 8 54.62 18.10 43.10
CA ALA A 8 53.90 18.34 41.88
C ALA A 8 52.93 17.17 41.64
N LEU A 9 51.64 17.46 41.55
CA LEU A 9 50.60 16.53 41.06
C LEU A 9 50.52 16.64 39.53
N LEU A 10 50.96 15.60 38.83
CA LEU A 10 50.66 15.42 37.40
C LEU A 10 49.22 14.92 37.27
N GLY A 11 48.31 15.77 36.79
CA GLY A 11 46.98 15.38 36.37
C GLY A 11 47.01 14.81 34.94
N ALA A 12 46.77 13.53 34.79
CA ALA A 12 46.58 12.90 33.48
C ALA A 12 45.19 13.25 32.94
N LEU A 13 45.09 14.08 31.90
CA LEU A 13 43.89 14.28 31.12
C LEU A 13 43.72 13.09 30.20
N ILE A 14 42.75 12.22 30.50
CA ILE A 14 42.27 11.18 29.58
C ILE A 14 41.33 11.87 28.60
N ALA A 15 41.80 12.14 27.38
CA ALA A 15 40.94 12.57 26.27
C ALA A 15 40.12 11.37 25.78
N LEU A 16 38.82 11.34 26.12
CA LEU A 16 37.85 10.38 25.58
C LEU A 16 37.55 10.77 24.13
N ALA A 17 38.22 10.14 23.17
CA ALA A 17 37.93 10.28 21.76
C ALA A 17 36.59 9.56 21.50
N LEU A 18 35.50 10.30 21.36
CA LEU A 18 34.24 9.80 20.80
C LEU A 18 34.51 9.43 19.34
N LEU A 19 34.62 8.13 19.07
CA LEU A 19 34.56 7.57 17.73
C LEU A 19 33.13 7.83 17.19
N VAL A 20 32.97 8.93 16.49
CA VAL A 20 31.80 9.13 15.62
C VAL A 20 31.96 8.13 14.47
N THR A 21 31.26 7.00 14.53
CA THR A 21 31.11 6.14 13.36
C THR A 21 30.41 6.98 12.29
N PRO A 22 30.97 7.10 11.07
CA PRO A 22 30.23 7.76 10.01
C PRO A 22 28.93 6.99 9.79
N ALA A 23 27.81 7.69 9.80
CA ALA A 23 26.53 7.15 9.33
C ALA A 23 26.84 6.50 7.98
N GLY A 24 26.55 5.18 7.86
CA GLY A 24 26.80 4.45 6.64
C GLY A 24 26.20 5.23 5.48
N ALA A 25 27.01 5.54 4.47
CA ALA A 25 26.53 6.20 3.27
C ALA A 25 25.41 5.31 2.73
N ARG A 26 24.15 5.82 2.71
CA ARG A 26 23.07 5.18 1.97
C ARG A 26 23.56 5.06 0.54
N VAL A 27 23.67 3.84 0.05
CA VAL A 27 23.86 3.59 -1.37
C VAL A 27 22.55 4.07 -2.01
N ALA A 28 22.63 5.07 -2.86
CA ALA A 28 21.47 5.50 -3.62
C ALA A 28 20.94 4.28 -4.41
N PRO A 29 19.60 4.07 -4.44
CA PRO A 29 19.04 3.03 -5.27
C PRO A 29 19.47 3.22 -6.73
N PRO A 30 19.63 2.15 -7.51
CA PRO A 30 19.93 2.29 -8.92
C PRO A 30 18.82 3.12 -9.59
N ASP A 31 19.19 4.03 -10.49
CA ASP A 31 18.22 4.78 -11.27
C ASP A 31 17.32 3.79 -12.03
N LEU A 32 16.04 3.78 -11.69
CA LEU A 32 15.06 2.94 -12.36
C LEU A 32 14.72 3.54 -13.74
N PRO A 33 14.36 2.72 -14.75
CA PRO A 33 13.94 3.24 -16.03
C PRO A 33 12.68 4.12 -15.89
N PRO A 34 12.53 5.18 -16.72
CA PRO A 34 11.38 6.05 -16.65
C PRO A 34 10.09 5.26 -16.94
N PRO A 35 9.02 5.44 -16.14
CA PRO A 35 7.80 4.70 -16.32
C PRO A 35 6.97 5.21 -17.52
N PRO A 36 6.09 4.35 -18.11
CA PRO A 36 5.16 4.76 -19.15
C PRO A 36 4.08 5.71 -18.57
N ALA A 37 3.35 6.39 -19.46
CA ALA A 37 2.16 7.13 -19.05
C ALA A 37 1.05 6.19 -18.57
N ALA A 38 0.20 6.70 -17.65
CA ALA A 38 -0.96 5.96 -17.17
C ALA A 38 -2.00 5.75 -18.29
N ASP A 39 -2.65 4.57 -18.32
CA ASP A 39 -3.54 4.09 -19.37
C ASP A 39 -4.99 3.83 -18.89
N GLY A 40 -5.44 4.52 -17.83
CA GLY A 40 -6.71 4.29 -17.16
C GLY A 40 -7.95 4.23 -18.07
N ALA A 41 -8.00 5.05 -19.14
CA ALA A 41 -9.12 5.02 -20.08
C ALA A 41 -9.20 3.68 -20.87
N GLN A 42 -8.05 3.07 -21.20
CA GLN A 42 -8.00 1.78 -21.87
C GLN A 42 -8.39 0.67 -20.91
N ILE A 43 -7.94 0.75 -19.67
CA ILE A 43 -8.29 -0.20 -18.59
C ILE A 43 -9.80 -0.20 -18.36
N ALA A 44 -10.41 0.98 -18.15
CA ALA A 44 -11.85 1.10 -17.98
C ALA A 44 -12.65 0.53 -19.16
N ALA A 45 -12.23 0.82 -20.41
CA ALA A 45 -12.87 0.29 -21.60
C ALA A 45 -12.73 -1.24 -21.75
N ALA A 46 -11.66 -1.83 -21.24
CA ALA A 46 -11.48 -3.26 -21.21
C ALA A 46 -12.30 -3.89 -20.06
N PHE A 47 -12.33 -3.27 -18.89
CA PHE A 47 -13.10 -3.73 -17.73
C PHE A 47 -14.60 -3.75 -18.01
N ALA A 48 -15.14 -2.74 -18.67
CA ALA A 48 -16.56 -2.67 -19.07
C ALA A 48 -17.03 -3.80 -20.01
N LYS A 49 -16.14 -4.63 -20.54
CA LYS A 49 -16.47 -5.81 -21.34
C LYS A 49 -16.58 -7.09 -20.50
N LEU A 50 -16.14 -7.01 -19.24
CA LEU A 50 -16.15 -8.16 -18.36
C LEU A 50 -17.54 -8.36 -17.74
N SER A 51 -17.75 -9.51 -17.16
CA SER A 51 -18.99 -9.88 -16.49
C SER A 51 -18.70 -10.84 -15.34
N ARG A 52 -19.74 -11.19 -14.60
CA ARG A 52 -19.67 -12.25 -13.59
C ARG A 52 -19.24 -13.62 -14.15
N ASP A 53 -19.37 -13.82 -15.47
CA ASP A 53 -19.01 -15.06 -16.14
C ASP A 53 -17.61 -15.03 -16.76
N THR A 54 -16.88 -13.94 -16.55
CA THR A 54 -15.48 -13.81 -16.97
C THR A 54 -14.62 -14.88 -16.31
N SER A 55 -13.88 -15.61 -17.12
CA SER A 55 -12.87 -16.54 -16.63
C SER A 55 -11.49 -15.88 -16.59
N TRP A 56 -10.70 -16.25 -15.61
CA TRP A 56 -9.35 -15.72 -15.41
C TRP A 56 -8.32 -16.80 -15.69
N GLN A 57 -7.44 -16.56 -16.65
CA GLN A 57 -6.37 -17.50 -17.01
C GLN A 57 -5.06 -17.02 -16.41
N LEU A 58 -4.39 -17.85 -15.60
CA LEU A 58 -3.04 -17.60 -15.16
C LEU A 58 -2.07 -17.70 -16.35
N VAL A 59 -1.55 -16.57 -16.82
CA VAL A 59 -0.64 -16.51 -17.97
C VAL A 59 0.83 -16.43 -17.54
N GLN A 60 1.11 -16.01 -16.32
CA GLN A 60 2.47 -15.97 -15.77
C GLN A 60 2.45 -16.11 -14.24
N LYS A 61 3.45 -16.86 -13.71
CA LYS A 61 3.75 -16.98 -12.29
C LYS A 61 5.24 -16.82 -12.10
N VAL A 62 5.66 -15.78 -11.40
CA VAL A 62 7.07 -15.47 -11.15
C VAL A 62 7.35 -15.49 -9.67
N PRO A 63 8.18 -16.43 -9.17
CA PRO A 63 8.60 -16.40 -7.77
C PRO A 63 9.39 -15.12 -7.47
N LEU A 64 9.00 -14.40 -6.43
CA LEU A 64 9.78 -13.28 -5.91
C LEU A 64 11.01 -13.85 -5.17
N ARG A 65 12.19 -13.30 -5.49
CA ARG A 65 13.48 -13.76 -4.94
C ARG A 65 13.93 -12.92 -3.75
N PHE A 66 12.94 -12.36 -3.05
CA PHE A 66 13.10 -11.57 -1.85
C PHE A 66 11.91 -11.83 -0.93
N ASP A 67 12.00 -11.39 0.32
CA ASP A 67 10.89 -11.47 1.25
C ASP A 67 9.88 -10.35 0.93
N ALA A 68 8.68 -10.74 0.48
CA ALA A 68 7.60 -9.81 0.19
C ALA A 68 6.88 -9.31 1.46
N TYR A 69 7.24 -9.82 2.63
CA TYR A 69 6.60 -9.52 3.91
C TYR A 69 5.07 -9.69 3.83
N HIS A 70 4.30 -8.66 4.16
CA HIS A 70 2.87 -8.59 3.90
C HIS A 70 2.62 -7.55 2.79
N PRO A 71 2.36 -7.99 1.55
CA PRO A 71 2.16 -7.10 0.41
C PRO A 71 0.85 -6.31 0.56
N GLU A 72 0.85 -5.05 0.14
CA GLU A 72 -0.31 -4.17 0.24
C GLU A 72 -0.70 -3.53 -1.10
N GLY A 73 0.26 -3.05 -1.87
CA GLY A 73 0.03 -2.42 -3.16
C GLY A 73 1.14 -2.69 -4.16
N ILE A 74 0.82 -2.72 -5.44
CA ILE A 74 1.80 -2.90 -6.52
C ILE A 74 1.50 -1.96 -7.68
N VAL A 75 2.55 -1.46 -8.33
CA VAL A 75 2.47 -0.74 -9.59
C VAL A 75 3.48 -1.31 -10.58
N ARG A 76 3.06 -1.54 -11.82
CA ARG A 76 3.93 -1.90 -12.92
C ARG A 76 4.44 -0.65 -13.64
N LEU A 77 5.76 -0.50 -13.73
CA LEU A 77 6.43 0.62 -14.35
C LEU A 77 7.30 0.14 -15.53
N GLY A 78 6.65 -0.16 -16.65
CA GLY A 78 7.34 -0.70 -17.82
C GLY A 78 7.77 -2.15 -17.63
N ASP A 79 9.07 -2.40 -17.48
CA ASP A 79 9.69 -3.72 -17.32
C ASP A 79 9.97 -4.10 -15.85
N HIS A 80 9.64 -3.25 -14.90
CA HIS A 80 9.79 -3.48 -13.47
C HIS A 80 8.52 -3.14 -12.71
N TYR A 81 8.52 -3.46 -11.42
CA TYR A 81 7.40 -3.29 -10.50
C TYR A 81 7.85 -2.60 -9.22
N VAL A 82 6.95 -1.88 -8.59
CA VAL A 82 7.14 -1.35 -7.24
C VAL A 82 6.04 -1.92 -6.35
N LEU A 83 6.44 -2.54 -5.24
CA LEU A 83 5.57 -3.18 -4.25
C LEU A 83 5.65 -2.41 -2.94
N SER A 84 4.53 -2.04 -2.35
CA SER A 84 4.47 -1.62 -0.96
C SER A 84 4.21 -2.84 -0.07
N ALA A 85 4.95 -2.96 1.04
CA ALA A 85 4.82 -4.10 1.94
C ALA A 85 5.14 -3.71 3.39
N VAL A 86 4.49 -4.37 4.37
CA VAL A 86 4.80 -4.20 5.78
C VAL A 86 5.54 -5.40 6.34
N GLN A 87 6.71 -5.17 6.92
CA GLN A 87 7.40 -6.12 7.79
C GLN A 87 6.92 -5.92 9.23
N VAL A 88 6.05 -6.80 9.71
CA VAL A 88 5.59 -6.76 11.10
C VAL A 88 6.65 -7.36 12.01
N THR A 89 7.27 -6.56 12.88
CA THR A 89 8.28 -7.00 13.85
C THR A 89 7.69 -7.28 15.23
N GLU A 90 6.57 -6.63 15.56
CA GLU A 90 5.78 -6.88 16.77
C GLU A 90 4.29 -6.79 16.40
N PRO A 91 3.53 -7.91 16.43
CA PRO A 91 2.12 -7.91 16.05
C PRO A 91 1.26 -7.00 16.91
N THR A 92 0.23 -6.39 16.31
CA THR A 92 -0.84 -5.71 17.07
C THR A 92 -1.58 -6.73 17.92
N GLN A 93 -2.03 -6.33 19.10
CA GLN A 93 -2.78 -7.20 20.02
C GLN A 93 -4.10 -6.53 20.41
N LYS A 94 -5.21 -7.23 20.23
CA LYS A 94 -6.52 -6.74 20.67
C LYS A 94 -6.56 -6.57 22.18
N TYR A 95 -7.13 -5.46 22.63
CA TYR A 95 -7.34 -5.21 24.06
C TYR A 95 -8.32 -6.21 24.66
N GLN A 96 -8.15 -6.47 25.96
CA GLN A 96 -8.99 -7.39 26.70
C GLN A 96 -9.77 -6.61 27.78
N PRO A 97 -11.04 -7.01 28.06
CA PRO A 97 -11.83 -8.05 27.37
C PRO A 97 -12.24 -7.60 25.96
N PRO A 98 -12.73 -8.51 25.10
CA PRO A 98 -13.20 -8.19 23.75
C PRO A 98 -14.19 -7.00 23.75
N GLY A 99 -14.04 -6.08 22.78
CA GLY A 99 -14.82 -4.84 22.71
C GLY A 99 -14.22 -3.67 23.49
N THR A 100 -13.10 -3.86 24.19
CA THR A 100 -12.38 -2.75 24.84
C THR A 100 -11.82 -1.80 23.77
N ILE A 101 -12.13 -0.52 23.92
CA ILE A 101 -11.60 0.56 23.07
C ILE A 101 -10.75 1.49 23.93
N ILE A 102 -9.51 1.69 23.54
CA ILE A 102 -8.57 2.64 24.15
C ILE A 102 -8.12 3.60 23.09
N ASP A 103 -8.31 4.88 23.32
CA ASP A 103 -7.88 5.95 22.42
C ASP A 103 -8.42 5.75 20.99
N GLY A 104 -9.68 5.34 20.87
CA GLY A 104 -10.41 5.18 19.61
C GLY A 104 -10.09 3.91 18.80
N THR A 105 -9.31 2.98 19.34
CA THR A 105 -8.95 1.72 18.67
C THR A 105 -9.10 0.51 19.59
N ASP A 106 -9.21 -0.68 19.00
CA ASP A 106 -9.42 -1.96 19.70
C ASP A 106 -8.12 -2.73 19.99
N ARG A 107 -6.95 -2.18 19.60
CA ARG A 107 -5.67 -2.90 19.66
C ARG A 107 -4.47 -2.01 19.92
N THR A 108 -3.34 -2.64 20.31
CA THR A 108 -2.03 -1.99 20.44
C THR A 108 -1.47 -1.57 19.09
N PRO A 109 -0.52 -0.61 19.04
CA PRO A 109 0.07 -0.18 17.76
C PRO A 109 0.91 -1.28 17.07
N GLY A 110 1.50 -2.23 17.81
CA GLY A 110 2.52 -3.12 17.26
C GLY A 110 3.79 -2.36 16.86
N LYS A 111 4.65 -3.02 16.07
CA LYS A 111 5.83 -2.42 15.42
C LYS A 111 6.08 -3.07 14.08
N GLY A 112 6.66 -2.30 13.17
CA GLY A 112 7.02 -2.79 11.84
C GLY A 112 7.89 -1.84 11.08
N ILE A 113 8.14 -2.20 9.83
CA ILE A 113 8.87 -1.41 8.85
C ILE A 113 8.02 -1.35 7.59
N ALA A 114 7.82 -0.16 7.04
CA ALA A 114 7.19 0.03 5.75
C ALA A 114 8.25 -0.02 4.64
N HIS A 115 8.09 -0.94 3.71
CA HIS A 115 8.96 -1.13 2.58
C HIS A 115 8.32 -0.65 1.28
N LEU A 116 9.15 -0.12 0.40
CA LEU A 116 8.84 0.14 -1.00
C LEU A 116 9.89 -0.59 -1.85
N ILE A 117 9.51 -1.74 -2.41
CA ILE A 117 10.43 -2.68 -3.04
C ILE A 117 10.28 -2.62 -4.55
N ALA A 118 11.33 -2.22 -5.28
CA ALA A 118 11.37 -2.35 -6.72
C ALA A 118 11.94 -3.72 -7.12
N PHE A 119 11.35 -4.35 -8.14
CA PHE A 119 11.81 -5.64 -8.66
C PHE A 119 11.56 -5.78 -10.17
N ASP A 120 12.36 -6.64 -10.81
CA ASP A 120 12.27 -6.88 -12.25
C ASP A 120 11.22 -7.96 -12.62
N ALA A 121 10.99 -8.14 -13.91
CA ALA A 121 10.08 -9.15 -14.45
C ALA A 121 10.51 -10.61 -14.18
N GLN A 122 11.69 -10.84 -13.65
CA GLN A 122 12.21 -12.14 -13.23
C GLN A 122 12.08 -12.37 -11.72
N GLY A 123 11.53 -11.38 -11.00
CA GLY A 123 11.33 -11.41 -9.53
C GLY A 123 12.60 -11.09 -8.74
N ASN A 124 13.64 -10.50 -9.35
CA ASN A 124 14.83 -10.07 -8.64
C ASN A 124 14.59 -8.67 -8.05
N GLN A 125 14.95 -8.49 -6.78
CA GLN A 125 14.90 -7.19 -6.12
C GLN A 125 15.92 -6.23 -6.76
N LEU A 126 15.46 -5.03 -7.12
CA LEU A 126 16.28 -3.94 -7.65
C LEU A 126 16.61 -2.90 -6.58
N ALA A 127 15.63 -2.58 -5.74
CA ALA A 127 15.77 -1.63 -4.63
C ALA A 127 14.82 -1.99 -3.50
N ASP A 128 15.09 -1.49 -2.29
CA ASP A 128 14.21 -1.58 -1.12
C ASP A 128 14.40 -0.31 -0.29
N GLU A 129 13.39 0.57 -0.32
CA GLU A 129 13.40 1.82 0.39
C GLU A 129 12.44 1.77 1.59
N ARG A 130 12.91 2.25 2.72
CA ARG A 130 12.10 2.38 3.93
C ARG A 130 11.30 3.68 3.90
N VAL A 131 9.98 3.58 4.05
CA VAL A 131 9.05 4.71 3.94
C VAL A 131 8.22 4.96 5.20
N ASP A 132 8.56 4.36 6.34
CA ASP A 132 7.93 4.65 7.65
C ASP A 132 8.55 5.87 8.34
N ASP A 133 7.87 6.37 9.38
CA ASP A 133 8.35 7.52 10.17
C ASP A 133 9.34 7.14 11.30
N GLY A 134 9.70 5.87 11.42
CA GLY A 134 10.52 5.32 12.50
C GLY A 134 9.80 5.17 13.84
N GLY A 135 8.48 5.44 13.87
CA GLY A 135 7.60 5.36 15.04
C GLY A 135 6.53 4.28 14.91
N THR A 136 5.27 4.68 15.11
CA THR A 136 4.11 3.79 15.02
C THR A 136 3.43 3.77 13.64
N ILE A 137 3.82 4.68 12.74
CA ILE A 137 3.32 4.77 11.36
C ILE A 137 4.24 3.94 10.47
N TYR A 138 3.91 2.68 10.27
CA TYR A 138 4.75 1.71 9.56
C TYR A 138 3.98 0.78 8.62
N HIS A 139 2.66 0.93 8.49
CA HIS A 139 1.83 0.09 7.63
C HIS A 139 1.52 0.83 6.32
N PRO A 140 2.23 0.52 5.22
CA PRO A 140 1.89 1.07 3.92
C PRO A 140 0.58 0.45 3.44
N GLY A 141 -0.14 1.14 2.59
CA GLY A 141 -1.34 0.64 1.94
C GLY A 141 -1.15 0.41 0.46
N GLY A 142 -2.26 0.43 -0.30
CA GLY A 142 -2.29 0.38 -1.75
C GLY A 142 -1.47 1.50 -2.39
N LEU A 143 -1.00 1.26 -3.61
CA LEU A 143 -0.06 2.11 -4.34
C LEU A 143 -0.68 2.51 -5.69
N ASP A 144 -0.74 3.81 -5.99
CA ASP A 144 -1.21 4.31 -7.30
C ASP A 144 -0.11 5.06 -8.05
N TYR A 145 -0.16 5.01 -9.39
CA TYR A 145 0.71 5.76 -10.28
C TYR A 145 -0.12 6.69 -11.16
N ASP A 146 0.07 8.00 -11.00
CA ASP A 146 -0.71 9.01 -11.66
C ASP A 146 -0.21 9.41 -13.07
N GLY A 147 0.78 8.67 -13.59
CA GLY A 147 1.47 8.97 -14.85
C GLY A 147 2.74 9.81 -14.68
N ARG A 148 3.05 10.21 -13.44
CA ARG A 148 4.23 11.00 -13.08
C ARG A 148 4.85 10.55 -11.76
N ASP A 149 4.05 10.50 -10.70
CA ASP A 149 4.47 10.19 -9.33
C ASP A 149 3.73 8.96 -8.82
N LEU A 150 4.34 8.22 -7.90
CA LEU A 150 3.67 7.21 -7.09
C LEU A 150 3.00 7.88 -5.88
N TRP A 151 1.84 7.37 -5.50
CA TRP A 151 1.10 7.81 -4.32
C TRP A 151 0.94 6.67 -3.34
N LEU A 152 1.27 6.90 -2.08
CA LEU A 152 1.27 5.91 -1.02
C LEU A 152 0.77 6.53 0.28
N ALA A 153 -0.11 5.82 0.98
CA ALA A 153 -0.42 6.10 2.38
C ALA A 153 0.34 5.12 3.27
N VAL A 154 0.96 5.64 4.34
CA VAL A 154 1.55 4.81 5.39
C VAL A 154 0.86 5.15 6.70
N ALA A 155 0.29 4.16 7.39
CA ALA A 155 -0.58 4.33 8.55
C ALA A 155 -0.03 3.65 9.82
N GLU A 156 -0.60 3.97 10.99
CA GLU A 156 -0.52 3.04 12.12
C GLU A 156 -1.34 1.78 11.80
N TYR A 157 -0.87 0.59 12.14
CA TYR A 157 -1.55 -0.68 11.83
C TYR A 157 -2.77 -0.93 12.74
N ARG A 158 -3.66 0.05 12.82
CA ARG A 158 -4.90 -0.01 13.60
C ARG A 158 -5.91 1.04 13.12
N PRO A 159 -7.21 0.77 13.22
CA PRO A 159 -8.25 1.71 12.78
C PRO A 159 -8.24 3.01 13.60
N ASN A 160 -8.74 4.09 13.00
CA ASN A 160 -8.90 5.43 13.59
C ASN A 160 -7.58 6.02 14.13
N LYS A 161 -6.47 5.75 13.46
CA LYS A 161 -5.13 6.22 13.83
C LYS A 161 -4.42 6.86 12.63
N PRO A 162 -3.44 7.74 12.88
CA PRO A 162 -2.92 8.60 11.84
C PRO A 162 -2.21 7.87 10.70
N SER A 163 -2.19 8.55 9.55
CA SER A 163 -1.44 8.17 8.36
C SER A 163 -0.67 9.37 7.81
N ILE A 164 0.41 9.07 7.11
CA ILE A 164 1.13 10.01 6.26
C ILE A 164 0.88 9.64 4.81
N ILE A 165 0.54 10.62 4.00
CA ILE A 165 0.39 10.45 2.56
C ILE A 165 1.62 10.98 1.87
N TYR A 166 2.27 10.11 1.10
CA TYR A 166 3.49 10.41 0.36
C TYR A 166 3.21 10.52 -1.15
N ARG A 167 3.92 11.44 -1.76
CA ARG A 167 4.22 11.45 -3.19
C ARG A 167 5.64 10.96 -3.35
N ILE A 168 5.89 10.04 -4.28
CA ILE A 168 7.15 9.33 -4.41
C ILE A 168 7.63 9.41 -5.85
N ASP A 169 8.87 9.80 -6.04
CA ASP A 169 9.51 9.77 -7.35
C ASP A 169 9.69 8.31 -7.81
N PRO A 170 9.15 7.91 -8.97
CA PRO A 170 9.14 6.50 -9.39
C PRO A 170 10.51 5.97 -9.82
N ILE A 171 11.50 6.85 -10.03
CA ILE A 171 12.87 6.46 -10.43
C ILE A 171 13.75 6.28 -9.20
N THR A 172 13.69 7.24 -8.26
CA THR A 172 14.57 7.25 -7.08
C THR A 172 13.94 6.64 -5.85
N LEU A 173 12.63 6.40 -5.86
CA LEU A 173 11.79 5.94 -4.74
C LEU A 173 11.85 6.86 -3.50
N VAL A 174 12.26 8.11 -3.68
CA VAL A 174 12.35 9.09 -2.59
C VAL A 174 10.95 9.62 -2.24
N PRO A 175 10.48 9.42 -0.99
CA PRO A 175 9.17 9.89 -0.56
C PRO A 175 9.22 11.40 -0.20
N GLU A 176 8.16 12.11 -0.56
CA GLU A 176 7.87 13.47 -0.12
C GLU A 176 6.53 13.46 0.64
N GLU A 177 6.53 13.87 1.90
CA GLU A 177 5.29 14.01 2.69
C GLU A 177 4.41 15.12 2.11
N VAL A 178 3.17 14.79 1.74
CA VAL A 178 2.18 15.74 1.19
C VAL A 178 1.21 16.21 2.26
N LEU A 179 0.71 15.27 3.07
CA LEU A 179 -0.25 15.57 4.15
C LEU A 179 -0.28 14.46 5.19
N ARG A 180 -0.87 14.76 6.35
CA ARG A 180 -1.21 13.78 7.38
C ARG A 180 -2.72 13.70 7.56
N SER A 181 -3.23 12.48 7.66
CA SER A 181 -4.61 12.17 8.02
C SER A 181 -4.71 11.74 9.48
N PRO A 182 -5.77 12.11 10.22
CA PRO A 182 -6.00 11.59 11.57
C PRO A 182 -6.56 10.16 11.59
N ASP A 183 -6.91 9.58 10.43
CA ASP A 183 -7.45 8.23 10.28
C ASP A 183 -6.47 7.34 9.52
N HIS A 184 -6.62 6.02 9.69
CA HIS A 184 -5.86 5.02 8.94
C HIS A 184 -6.30 5.04 7.47
N ILE A 185 -5.41 5.38 6.59
CA ILE A 185 -5.63 5.34 5.14
C ILE A 185 -4.88 4.13 4.59
N GLY A 186 -5.64 3.20 4.01
CA GLY A 186 -5.13 1.95 3.44
C GLY A 186 -5.04 1.95 1.91
N GLY A 187 -5.91 2.70 1.22
CA GLY A 187 -5.87 2.88 -0.23
C GLY A 187 -5.75 4.35 -0.58
N ILE A 188 -5.08 4.67 -1.69
CA ILE A 188 -4.86 6.05 -2.13
C ILE A 188 -4.90 6.14 -3.65
N VAL A 189 -5.54 7.19 -4.20
CA VAL A 189 -5.47 7.52 -5.62
C VAL A 189 -5.35 9.03 -5.81
N HIS A 190 -4.73 9.46 -6.93
CA HIS A 190 -4.60 10.87 -7.27
C HIS A 190 -5.44 11.24 -8.49
N ASP A 191 -6.52 11.98 -8.28
CA ASP A 191 -7.29 12.63 -9.37
C ASP A 191 -6.51 13.84 -9.92
N THR A 192 -5.68 13.58 -10.92
CA THR A 192 -4.82 14.58 -11.57
C THR A 192 -5.61 15.71 -12.20
N ARG A 193 -6.86 15.49 -12.62
CA ARG A 193 -7.70 16.47 -13.31
C ARG A 193 -8.28 17.52 -12.38
N ARG A 194 -8.65 17.09 -11.15
CA ARG A 194 -9.23 17.98 -10.12
C ARG A 194 -8.19 18.39 -9.07
N HIS A 195 -6.94 17.94 -9.20
CA HIS A 195 -5.85 18.19 -8.24
C HIS A 195 -6.25 17.83 -6.82
N ARG A 196 -6.74 16.60 -6.65
CA ARG A 196 -7.16 16.06 -5.36
C ARG A 196 -6.65 14.66 -5.14
N VAL A 197 -6.34 14.36 -3.90
CA VAL A 197 -6.00 13.02 -3.43
C VAL A 197 -7.22 12.43 -2.74
N LEU A 198 -7.46 11.17 -2.96
CA LEU A 198 -8.57 10.39 -2.42
C LEU A 198 -7.98 9.23 -1.62
N GLY A 199 -8.40 9.08 -0.36
CA GLY A 199 -7.89 8.05 0.52
C GLY A 199 -9.00 7.23 1.16
N LEU A 200 -8.93 5.90 1.02
CA LEU A 200 -9.83 4.95 1.64
C LEU A 200 -9.31 4.55 3.02
N ASN A 201 -10.17 4.62 4.03
CA ASN A 201 -9.77 4.26 5.38
C ASN A 201 -9.84 2.74 5.64
N TRP A 202 -9.49 2.33 6.86
CA TRP A 202 -9.56 0.94 7.32
C TRP A 202 -10.89 0.28 6.99
N GLY A 203 -10.83 -0.84 6.27
CA GLY A 203 -12.00 -1.56 5.78
C GLY A 203 -12.77 -0.81 4.71
N SER A 204 -12.18 0.19 4.06
CA SER A 204 -12.77 1.07 3.05
C SER A 204 -14.16 1.64 3.43
N ARG A 205 -14.39 1.91 4.75
CA ARG A 205 -15.68 2.42 5.24
C ARG A 205 -15.91 3.87 4.92
N ARG A 206 -14.82 4.64 4.69
CA ARG A 206 -14.87 6.07 4.34
C ARG A 206 -13.81 6.39 3.30
N GLU A 207 -14.11 7.34 2.45
CA GLU A 207 -13.15 8.04 1.61
C GLU A 207 -12.95 9.46 2.14
N TYR A 208 -11.72 9.89 2.16
CA TYR A 208 -11.32 11.26 2.42
C TYR A 208 -10.88 11.91 1.11
N GLU A 209 -11.42 13.08 0.81
CA GLU A 209 -10.99 13.90 -0.31
C GLU A 209 -10.16 15.08 0.19
N TRP A 210 -8.93 15.20 -0.29
CA TRP A 210 -8.05 16.35 -0.05
C TRP A 210 -7.78 17.09 -1.35
N LYS A 211 -8.04 18.38 -1.37
CA LYS A 211 -7.59 19.25 -2.45
C LYS A 211 -6.14 19.65 -2.22
N LEU A 212 -5.27 19.37 -3.19
CA LEU A 212 -3.89 19.83 -3.17
C LEU A 212 -3.82 21.34 -3.42
N THR A 213 -2.95 22.02 -2.69
CA THR A 213 -2.70 23.45 -2.78
C THR A 213 -1.19 23.70 -2.84
N GLY A 214 -0.74 24.91 -3.17
CA GLY A 214 0.68 25.26 -3.15
C GLY A 214 1.36 25.21 -1.78
N HIS A 215 0.58 24.98 -0.71
CA HIS A 215 1.07 24.97 0.69
C HIS A 215 0.62 23.71 1.45
N GLY A 216 0.32 22.61 0.77
CA GLY A 216 -0.16 21.37 1.37
C GLY A 216 -1.53 20.95 0.83
N ALA A 217 -2.37 20.37 1.69
CA ALA A 217 -3.68 19.86 1.31
C ALA A 217 -4.78 20.29 2.28
N VAL A 218 -6.01 20.40 1.78
CA VAL A 218 -7.19 20.77 2.57
C VAL A 218 -8.27 19.72 2.39
N VAL A 219 -8.78 19.18 3.50
CA VAL A 219 -9.94 18.26 3.48
C VAL A 219 -11.12 18.95 2.83
N LYS A 220 -11.72 18.34 1.82
CA LYS A 220 -12.89 18.83 1.09
C LYS A 220 -14.15 18.06 1.42
N ALA A 221 -14.03 16.75 1.52
CA ALA A 221 -15.14 15.87 1.80
C ALA A 221 -14.69 14.66 2.59
N THR A 222 -15.66 14.03 3.26
CA THR A 222 -15.56 12.67 3.77
C THR A 222 -16.83 11.96 3.32
N ILE A 223 -16.67 10.87 2.58
CA ILE A 223 -17.75 10.11 1.97
C ILE A 223 -17.86 8.79 2.68
N THR A 224 -19.07 8.40 3.10
CA THR A 224 -19.30 7.06 3.65
C THR A 224 -19.50 6.09 2.49
N ASN A 225 -18.77 4.98 2.51
CA ASN A 225 -18.92 3.92 1.53
C ASN A 225 -20.34 3.32 1.65
N PRO A 226 -21.15 3.38 0.60
CA PRO A 226 -22.49 2.78 0.60
C PRO A 226 -22.47 1.25 0.59
N SER A 227 -21.36 0.64 0.15
CA SER A 227 -21.13 -0.80 0.21
C SER A 227 -20.45 -1.18 1.51
N HIS A 228 -21.04 -2.10 2.27
CA HIS A 228 -20.42 -2.69 3.46
C HIS A 228 -19.90 -4.11 3.22
N PHE A 229 -20.03 -4.59 2.00
CA PHE A 229 -19.70 -5.97 1.66
C PHE A 229 -18.23 -6.11 1.24
N VAL A 230 -17.72 -5.17 0.43
CA VAL A 230 -16.36 -5.25 -0.10
C VAL A 230 -15.42 -4.32 0.68
N ASP A 231 -14.28 -4.86 1.06
CA ASP A 231 -13.11 -4.13 1.55
C ASP A 231 -12.14 -3.91 0.40
N TYR A 232 -12.11 -2.68 -0.15
CA TYR A 232 -11.19 -2.30 -1.22
C TYR A 232 -9.78 -2.15 -0.66
N GLN A 233 -8.81 -2.77 -1.30
CA GLN A 233 -7.44 -2.85 -0.81
C GLN A 233 -6.49 -1.95 -1.61
N ASP A 234 -6.24 -2.28 -2.87
CA ASP A 234 -5.36 -1.52 -3.75
C ASP A 234 -6.16 -0.97 -4.93
N CYS A 235 -6.06 0.33 -5.19
CA CYS A 235 -6.86 1.03 -6.18
C CYS A 235 -6.00 1.78 -7.18
N LYS A 236 -6.46 1.83 -8.44
CA LYS A 236 -5.81 2.57 -9.54
C LYS A 236 -6.77 3.61 -10.12
N TYR A 237 -6.31 4.85 -10.21
CA TYR A 237 -7.11 5.93 -10.80
C TYR A 237 -7.26 5.74 -12.31
N LEU A 238 -8.50 5.70 -12.80
CA LEU A 238 -8.83 5.50 -14.21
C LEU A 238 -9.13 6.80 -14.99
N GLY A 239 -9.16 7.92 -14.31
CA GLY A 239 -9.65 9.15 -14.91
C GLY A 239 -11.16 9.11 -15.14
N ARG A 240 -11.62 9.69 -16.25
CA ARG A 240 -13.02 9.60 -16.71
C ARG A 240 -13.12 8.55 -17.82
N PRO A 241 -13.56 7.36 -17.52
CA PRO A 241 -13.85 6.36 -18.56
C PRO A 241 -14.97 6.90 -19.50
N GLY A 242 -14.91 6.50 -20.75
CA GLY A 242 -15.83 7.00 -21.79
C GLY A 242 -17.30 6.85 -21.42
N GLY A 243 -18.02 7.97 -21.31
CA GLY A 243 -19.45 8.01 -21.04
C GLY A 243 -19.86 8.30 -19.60
N PHE A 244 -18.93 8.32 -18.64
CA PHE A 244 -19.20 8.72 -17.26
C PHE A 244 -18.93 10.21 -17.02
N GLU A 245 -19.80 10.86 -16.24
CA GLU A 245 -19.58 12.26 -15.84
C GLU A 245 -18.49 12.36 -14.77
N ASP A 246 -18.42 11.40 -13.87
CA ASP A 246 -17.49 11.35 -12.77
C ASP A 246 -16.28 10.43 -13.05
N PRO A 247 -15.13 10.70 -12.44
CA PRO A 247 -13.96 9.83 -12.53
C PRO A 247 -14.17 8.53 -11.76
N ALA A 248 -13.45 7.49 -12.18
CA ALA A 248 -13.48 6.17 -11.58
C ALA A 248 -12.08 5.70 -11.13
N MET A 249 -12.06 4.72 -10.26
CA MET A 249 -10.90 3.94 -9.88
C MET A 249 -11.21 2.45 -9.99
N LEU A 250 -10.20 1.62 -10.26
CA LEU A 250 -10.31 0.16 -10.24
C LEU A 250 -9.61 -0.36 -9.00
N CYS A 251 -10.32 -1.13 -8.19
CA CYS A 251 -9.83 -1.63 -6.91
C CYS A 251 -9.84 -3.14 -6.85
N SER A 252 -8.78 -3.75 -6.30
CA SER A 252 -8.87 -5.09 -5.73
C SER A 252 -9.68 -5.07 -4.45
N GLY A 253 -10.20 -6.21 -4.06
CA GLY A 253 -10.92 -6.29 -2.80
C GLY A 253 -11.28 -7.71 -2.39
N ILE A 254 -11.70 -7.81 -1.14
CA ILE A 254 -12.23 -9.02 -0.55
C ILE A 254 -13.54 -8.75 0.17
N ALA A 255 -14.36 -9.79 0.27
CA ALA A 255 -15.49 -9.84 1.18
C ALA A 255 -15.31 -11.04 2.10
N THR A 256 -15.00 -10.78 3.36
CA THR A 256 -14.86 -11.85 4.36
C THR A 256 -16.21 -12.31 4.85
N LEU A 257 -16.52 -13.56 4.62
CA LEU A 257 -17.74 -14.20 5.07
C LEU A 257 -17.46 -15.11 6.27
N HIS A 258 -18.45 -15.24 7.12
CA HIS A 258 -18.37 -16.06 8.33
C HIS A 258 -19.43 -17.15 8.29
N HIS A 259 -19.07 -18.37 8.64
CA HIS A 259 -20.03 -19.44 8.88
C HIS A 259 -19.65 -20.25 10.12
N PRO A 260 -20.60 -20.92 10.78
CA PRO A 260 -20.28 -21.81 11.89
C PRO A 260 -19.41 -22.98 11.42
N GLY A 261 -18.26 -23.18 12.06
CA GLY A 261 -17.44 -24.37 11.87
C GLY A 261 -18.02 -25.58 12.56
N PRO A 262 -17.44 -26.80 12.35
CA PRO A 262 -17.91 -28.03 12.97
C PRO A 262 -17.87 -28.02 14.50
N ASP A 263 -16.99 -27.20 15.09
CA ASP A 263 -16.82 -26.99 16.53
C ASP A 263 -17.62 -25.80 17.07
N GLY A 264 -18.49 -25.19 16.24
CA GLY A 264 -19.25 -23.99 16.55
C GLY A 264 -18.47 -22.69 16.57
N GLN A 265 -17.17 -22.72 16.27
CA GLN A 265 -16.38 -21.50 16.11
C GLN A 265 -16.58 -20.94 14.69
N PRO A 266 -16.54 -19.59 14.52
CA PRO A 266 -16.69 -19.00 13.20
C PRO A 266 -15.48 -19.37 12.32
N VAL A 267 -15.78 -19.87 11.12
CA VAL A 267 -14.80 -20.07 10.05
C VAL A 267 -14.96 -18.93 9.05
N ASN A 268 -13.86 -18.27 8.77
CA ASN A 268 -13.84 -17.19 7.79
C ASN A 268 -13.38 -17.72 6.44
N TYR A 269 -13.99 -17.19 5.38
CA TYR A 269 -13.46 -17.35 4.03
C TYR A 269 -13.68 -16.06 3.24
N ASP A 270 -12.75 -15.78 2.35
CA ASP A 270 -12.75 -14.56 1.57
C ASP A 270 -13.25 -14.85 0.15
N LEU A 271 -14.13 -13.98 -0.33
CA LEU A 271 -14.48 -13.87 -1.74
C LEU A 271 -13.65 -12.74 -2.34
N GLY A 272 -13.00 -13.01 -3.46
CA GLY A 272 -12.23 -12.02 -4.19
C GLY A 272 -12.99 -11.39 -5.33
N GLY A 273 -12.52 -10.24 -5.75
CA GLY A 273 -13.06 -9.51 -6.89
C GLY A 273 -12.28 -8.26 -7.22
N VAL A 274 -12.65 -7.68 -8.36
CA VAL A 274 -12.18 -6.40 -8.84
C VAL A 274 -13.39 -5.51 -9.10
N ALA A 275 -13.37 -4.28 -8.62
CA ALA A 275 -14.47 -3.35 -8.73
C ALA A 275 -14.03 -2.07 -9.43
N GLU A 276 -14.81 -1.59 -10.41
CA GLU A 276 -14.75 -0.21 -10.88
C GLU A 276 -15.67 0.63 -9.98
N VAL A 277 -15.10 1.68 -9.38
CA VAL A 277 -15.76 2.48 -8.33
C VAL A 277 -15.76 3.93 -8.73
N ASP A 278 -16.92 4.59 -8.62
CA ASP A 278 -17.08 6.03 -8.76
C ASP A 278 -16.39 6.75 -7.59
N VAL A 279 -15.38 7.58 -7.89
CA VAL A 279 -14.58 8.25 -6.85
C VAL A 279 -15.31 9.42 -6.19
N THR A 280 -16.49 9.80 -6.65
CA THR A 280 -17.28 10.90 -6.04
C THR A 280 -18.28 10.38 -5.02
N THR A 281 -18.74 9.14 -5.20
CA THR A 281 -19.81 8.55 -4.41
C THR A 281 -19.43 7.25 -3.70
N LEU A 282 -18.29 6.66 -4.03
CA LEU A 282 -17.85 5.32 -3.64
C LEU A 282 -18.83 4.19 -4.05
N ARG A 283 -19.72 4.47 -4.99
CA ARG A 283 -20.61 3.43 -5.51
C ARG A 283 -19.84 2.56 -6.50
N PRO A 284 -19.95 1.24 -6.40
CA PRO A 284 -19.47 0.36 -7.45
C PRO A 284 -20.25 0.66 -8.74
N ILE A 285 -19.51 0.84 -9.83
CA ILE A 285 -20.04 0.99 -11.20
C ILE A 285 -20.26 -0.39 -11.77
N ASP A 286 -19.23 -1.25 -11.64
CA ASP A 286 -19.25 -2.65 -12.01
C ASP A 286 -18.34 -3.47 -11.09
N GLU A 287 -18.65 -4.77 -10.91
CA GLU A 287 -17.91 -5.69 -10.05
C GLU A 287 -17.77 -7.05 -10.75
N VAL A 288 -16.54 -7.53 -10.82
CA VAL A 288 -16.23 -8.82 -11.43
C VAL A 288 -15.62 -9.75 -10.38
N PRO A 289 -16.20 -10.93 -10.10
CA PRO A 289 -15.67 -11.87 -9.15
C PRO A 289 -14.32 -12.42 -9.62
N PHE A 290 -13.45 -12.69 -8.64
CA PHE A 290 -12.16 -13.33 -8.86
C PHE A 290 -11.97 -14.46 -7.86
N GLN A 291 -12.00 -15.71 -8.33
CA GLN A 291 -12.06 -16.90 -7.48
C GLN A 291 -10.77 -17.74 -7.50
N GLU A 292 -9.66 -17.10 -7.89
CA GLU A 292 -8.36 -17.75 -7.93
C GLU A 292 -7.61 -17.58 -6.60
N TYR A 293 -6.97 -18.66 -6.16
CA TYR A 293 -6.25 -18.71 -4.90
C TYR A 293 -4.75 -18.92 -5.13
N THR A 294 -3.96 -18.34 -4.25
CA THR A 294 -2.51 -18.50 -4.23
C THR A 294 -2.07 -19.85 -3.66
N ASP A 295 -0.76 -20.11 -3.63
CA ASP A 295 -0.18 -21.30 -3.01
C ASP A 295 -0.44 -21.36 -1.50
N GLN A 296 -0.53 -20.21 -0.82
CA GLN A 296 -0.87 -20.11 0.60
C GLN A 296 -2.38 -20.06 0.86
N ARG A 297 -3.19 -20.32 -0.17
CA ARG A 297 -4.66 -20.31 -0.12
C ARG A 297 -5.27 -18.95 0.22
N GLN A 298 -4.58 -17.89 -0.11
CA GLN A 298 -5.14 -16.54 -0.08
C GLN A 298 -5.91 -16.28 -1.37
N VAL A 299 -6.97 -15.50 -1.30
CA VAL A 299 -7.60 -14.96 -2.51
C VAL A 299 -6.61 -14.02 -3.18
N ALA A 300 -6.34 -14.19 -4.48
CA ALA A 300 -5.26 -13.46 -5.14
C ALA A 300 -5.51 -11.95 -5.24
N THR A 301 -6.77 -11.48 -5.13
CA THR A 301 -7.14 -10.06 -5.07
C THR A 301 -7.18 -9.49 -3.65
N ARG A 302 -6.62 -10.20 -2.67
CA ARG A 302 -6.65 -9.81 -1.26
C ARG A 302 -6.02 -8.44 -1.01
N ASN A 303 -4.88 -8.17 -1.66
CA ASN A 303 -4.12 -6.95 -1.46
C ASN A 303 -3.66 -6.36 -2.81
N ALA A 304 -2.37 -6.41 -3.08
CA ALA A 304 -1.68 -5.75 -4.17
C ALA A 304 -2.23 -6.10 -5.56
N LEU A 305 -2.66 -5.08 -6.29
CA LEU A 305 -3.19 -5.20 -7.65
C LEU A 305 -2.56 -4.13 -8.54
N ASP A 306 -2.09 -4.52 -9.74
CA ASP A 306 -1.99 -3.60 -10.87
C ASP A 306 -2.68 -4.18 -12.09
N VAL A 307 -2.98 -3.33 -13.06
CA VAL A 307 -3.74 -3.71 -14.25
C VAL A 307 -3.13 -3.13 -15.51
N GLN A 308 -3.28 -3.85 -16.61
CA GLN A 308 -2.86 -3.41 -17.93
C GLN A 308 -3.80 -3.98 -18.99
N VAL A 309 -3.90 -3.31 -20.13
CA VAL A 309 -4.52 -3.87 -21.33
C VAL A 309 -3.44 -4.37 -22.28
N VAL A 310 -3.49 -5.65 -22.61
CA VAL A 310 -2.56 -6.30 -23.57
C VAL A 310 -3.41 -7.01 -24.62
N ASP A 311 -3.18 -6.69 -25.89
CA ASP A 311 -3.93 -7.25 -27.02
C ASP A 311 -5.45 -7.12 -26.86
N GLY A 312 -5.90 -6.01 -26.25
CA GLY A 312 -7.32 -5.69 -26.00
C GLY A 312 -7.95 -6.44 -24.85
N ARG A 313 -7.19 -7.23 -24.07
CA ARG A 313 -7.65 -7.94 -22.86
C ARG A 313 -7.08 -7.34 -21.61
N LEU A 314 -7.83 -7.42 -20.54
CA LEU A 314 -7.39 -6.98 -19.22
C LEU A 314 -6.46 -8.02 -18.61
N ARG A 315 -5.29 -7.57 -18.13
CA ARG A 315 -4.37 -8.35 -17.29
C ARG A 315 -4.30 -7.76 -15.90
N LEU A 316 -4.36 -8.65 -14.91
CA LEU A 316 -4.16 -8.32 -13.50
C LEU A 316 -2.77 -8.82 -13.08
N TYR A 317 -2.04 -7.98 -12.35
CA TYR A 317 -0.75 -8.28 -11.73
C TYR A 317 -0.98 -8.28 -10.22
N LEU A 318 -0.77 -9.43 -9.58
CA LEU A 318 -1.19 -9.66 -8.18
C LEU A 318 -0.03 -10.22 -7.37
N VAL A 319 0.11 -9.74 -6.12
CA VAL A 319 1.02 -10.28 -5.12
C VAL A 319 0.25 -10.37 -3.81
N ALA A 320 -0.10 -11.57 -3.35
CA ALA A 320 -1.03 -11.75 -2.24
C ALA A 320 -0.53 -12.64 -1.10
N ASP A 321 0.51 -13.46 -1.33
CA ASP A 321 1.08 -14.31 -0.29
C ASP A 321 2.04 -13.53 0.60
N ASP A 322 2.04 -13.85 1.90
CA ASP A 322 2.98 -13.28 2.86
C ASP A 322 4.38 -13.91 2.72
N ASN A 323 5.42 -13.11 2.91
CA ASN A 323 6.83 -13.50 2.90
C ASN A 323 7.28 -14.10 1.56
N GLN A 324 7.15 -15.41 1.38
CA GLN A 324 7.47 -16.07 0.11
C GLN A 324 6.29 -15.97 -0.83
N SER A 325 6.38 -15.08 -1.78
CA SER A 325 5.28 -14.75 -2.68
C SER A 325 5.65 -14.93 -4.15
N ASN A 326 4.64 -14.80 -4.99
CA ASN A 326 4.77 -14.82 -6.44
C ASN A 326 4.08 -13.57 -7.02
N LEU A 327 4.66 -13.04 -8.08
CA LEU A 327 3.90 -12.21 -9.00
C LEU A 327 3.04 -13.14 -9.85
N LEU A 328 1.73 -13.02 -9.73
CA LEU A 328 0.73 -13.74 -10.50
C LEU A 328 0.16 -12.81 -11.56
N VAL A 329 0.15 -13.25 -12.83
CA VAL A 329 -0.43 -12.49 -13.92
C VAL A 329 -1.59 -13.28 -14.50
N TYR A 330 -2.79 -12.71 -14.38
CA TYR A 330 -4.01 -13.28 -14.92
C TYR A 330 -4.54 -12.46 -16.09
N GLU A 331 -5.11 -13.13 -17.08
CA GLU A 331 -5.76 -12.50 -18.23
C GLU A 331 -7.25 -12.86 -18.24
N ALA A 332 -8.10 -11.87 -18.55
CA ALA A 332 -9.55 -12.05 -18.65
C ALA A 332 -9.95 -12.68 -19.99
N HIS A 333 -10.86 -13.68 -19.95
CA HIS A 333 -11.41 -14.40 -21.10
C HIS A 333 -12.93 -14.50 -21.06
#